data_afd7212132840f5ff15a776d0e00fd03
#
_entry.id   afd7212132840f5ff15a776d0e00fd03
#
_cell.length_a   1.000
_cell.length_b   1.000
_cell.length_c   1.000
_cell.angle_alpha   90.00
_cell.angle_beta   90.00
_cell.angle_gamma   90.00
#
_symmetry.space_group_name_H-M   'P 1'
#
loop_
_entity.id
_entity.type
_entity.pdbx_description
1 polymer ?
#
loop_
_entity_poly.entity_id
_entity_poly.type
_entity_poly.pdbx_seq_one_letter_code
_entity_poly.pdbx_strand_id
1 'polypeptide(L)'
;ILTGKNASVTGPKGTMTATKSITYDSTDNNNRKVTAIGKAHYKNSDGRNVLGDRLIAYIGADGALKTIDAYDNTKVITAQGTVAAADKLNYIASTSMANLDGNVEIIDKENIMRGGRAEINFDKEISKIISSPTGKRVTGILTQ
;
A
#
# COMPACT_ATOMS: atom_id res chain seq x y z
N ILE A 1 -1.77 5.02 22.05
CA ILE A 1 -2.75 5.50 21.07
C ILE A 1 -2.53 6.99 20.85
N LEU A 2 -2.30 7.36 19.61
CA LEU A 2 -2.24 8.75 19.20
C LEU A 2 -3.56 9.10 18.52
N THR A 3 -4.28 10.08 19.06
CA THR A 3 -5.56 10.50 18.53
C THR A 3 -5.54 12.00 18.22
N GLY A 4 -6.42 12.44 17.33
CA GLY A 4 -6.55 13.81 16.93
C GLY A 4 -6.22 13.99 15.45
N LYS A 5 -6.32 15.25 15.00
CA LYS A 5 -6.01 15.56 13.61
C LYS A 5 -4.51 15.37 13.35
N ASN A 6 -4.18 14.66 12.28
CA ASN A 6 -2.80 14.53 11.79
C ASN A 6 -1.85 13.83 12.77
N ALA A 7 -2.30 12.69 13.31
CA ALA A 7 -1.40 11.81 14.06
C ALA A 7 -0.28 11.30 13.13
N SER A 8 0.94 11.16 13.63
CA SER A 8 2.04 10.64 12.84
C SER A 8 2.99 9.76 13.65
N VAL A 9 3.58 8.77 12.98
CA VAL A 9 4.63 7.92 13.53
C VAL A 9 5.75 7.86 12.51
N THR A 10 6.96 8.20 12.93
CA THR A 10 8.13 8.21 12.06
C THR A 10 9.12 7.13 12.49
N GLY A 11 9.54 6.30 11.53
CA GLY A 11 10.60 5.31 11.71
C GLY A 11 11.78 5.60 10.79
N PRO A 12 12.83 4.74 10.84
CA PRO A 12 14.06 5.00 10.08
C PRO A 12 13.85 5.07 8.56
N LYS A 13 12.85 4.38 8.03
CA LYS A 13 12.64 4.27 6.57
C LYS A 13 11.35 4.89 6.08
N GLY A 14 10.54 5.46 6.95
CA GLY A 14 9.29 6.04 6.50
C GLY A 14 8.46 6.65 7.59
N THR A 15 7.40 7.31 7.18
CA THR A 15 6.47 8.01 8.07
C THR A 15 5.04 7.59 7.77
N MET A 16 4.27 7.31 8.82
CA MET A 16 2.84 7.01 8.72
C MET A 16 2.05 8.14 9.34
N THR A 17 1.04 8.63 8.64
CA THR A 17 0.14 9.68 9.10
C THR A 17 -1.31 9.23 8.99
N ALA A 18 -2.17 9.79 9.83
CA ALA A 18 -3.60 9.52 9.80
C ALA A 18 -4.37 10.70 10.38
N THR A 19 -5.63 10.88 9.95
CA THR A 19 -6.46 11.98 10.41
C THR A 19 -7.27 11.65 11.65
N LYS A 20 -7.49 10.37 11.97
CA LYS A 20 -8.30 9.98 13.13
C LYS A 20 -7.46 9.42 14.26
N SER A 21 -6.70 8.36 14.01
CA SER A 21 -5.91 7.75 15.08
C SER A 21 -4.77 6.90 14.52
N ILE A 22 -3.72 6.74 15.33
CA ILE A 22 -2.69 5.73 15.13
C ILE A 22 -2.55 4.97 16.44
N THR A 23 -2.68 3.64 16.38
CA THR A 23 -2.55 2.75 17.52
C THR A 23 -1.32 1.87 17.33
N TYR A 24 -0.48 1.79 18.35
CA TYR A 24 0.70 0.92 18.36
C TYR A 24 0.47 -0.21 19.35
N ASP A 25 0.56 -1.46 18.88
CA ASP A 25 0.39 -2.65 19.71
C ASP A 25 1.69 -3.45 19.67
N SER A 26 2.36 -3.56 20.81
CA SER A 26 3.63 -4.26 20.97
C SER A 26 3.52 -5.56 21.77
N THR A 27 2.29 -6.10 21.94
CA THR A 27 2.08 -7.34 22.69
C THR A 27 2.82 -8.53 22.08
N ASP A 28 2.92 -8.59 20.74
CA ASP A 28 3.73 -9.60 20.07
C ASP A 28 5.00 -8.90 19.55
N ASN A 29 6.15 -9.17 20.18
CA ASN A 29 7.39 -8.52 19.85
C ASN A 29 7.87 -8.85 18.42
N ASN A 30 7.48 -10.00 17.88
CA ASN A 30 7.87 -10.40 16.52
C ASN A 30 6.94 -9.82 15.45
N ASN A 31 5.76 -9.38 15.83
CA ASN A 31 4.76 -8.79 14.95
C ASN A 31 4.09 -7.60 15.64
N ARG A 32 4.89 -6.55 15.90
CA ARG A 32 4.34 -5.31 16.43
C ARG A 32 3.48 -4.66 15.36
N LYS A 33 2.38 -4.06 15.78
CA LYS A 33 1.31 -3.64 14.88
C LYS A 33 1.03 -2.17 15.04
N VAL A 34 1.04 -1.44 13.93
CA VAL A 34 0.66 -0.02 13.90
C VAL A 34 -0.59 0.09 13.02
N THR A 35 -1.68 0.56 13.60
CA THR A 35 -2.94 0.75 12.89
C THR A 35 -3.24 2.23 12.74
N ALA A 36 -3.33 2.70 11.50
CA ALA A 36 -3.64 4.09 11.17
C ALA A 36 -5.02 4.16 10.52
N ILE A 37 -5.87 5.04 11.04
CA ILE A 37 -7.25 5.19 10.59
C ILE A 37 -7.51 6.63 10.18
N GLY A 38 -8.18 6.79 9.05
CA GLY A 38 -8.59 8.09 8.50
C GLY A 38 -7.54 8.65 7.56
N LYS A 39 -7.81 8.56 6.26
CA LYS A 39 -6.87 9.01 5.20
C LYS A 39 -5.44 8.64 5.55
N ALA A 40 -5.25 7.36 5.88
CA ALA A 40 -3.96 6.87 6.32
C ALA A 40 -2.97 6.86 5.17
N HIS A 41 -1.73 7.23 5.45
CA HIS A 41 -0.70 7.39 4.43
C HIS A 41 0.64 6.93 4.99
N TYR A 42 1.29 6.02 4.29
CA TYR A 42 2.66 5.63 4.56
C TYR A 42 3.54 6.12 3.42
N LYS A 43 4.59 6.86 3.75
CA LYS A 43 5.58 7.34 2.78
C LYS A 43 6.96 6.86 3.21
N ASN A 44 7.65 6.13 2.32
CA ASN A 44 9.01 5.74 2.65
C ASN A 44 10.04 6.70 2.05
N SER A 45 11.29 6.54 2.47
CA SER A 45 12.39 7.41 2.05
C SER A 45 12.72 7.29 0.56
N ASP A 46 12.28 6.21 -0.10
CA ASP A 46 12.52 5.99 -1.53
C ASP A 46 11.46 6.65 -2.42
N GLY A 47 10.50 7.36 -1.84
CA GLY A 47 9.45 8.04 -2.60
C GLY A 47 8.23 7.18 -2.89
N ARG A 48 8.10 6.01 -2.24
CA ARG A 48 6.95 5.13 -2.39
C ARG A 48 5.87 5.54 -1.39
N ASN A 49 4.62 5.49 -1.83
CA ASN A 49 3.48 5.90 -0.99
C ASN A 49 2.42 4.81 -1.00
N VAL A 50 1.89 4.50 0.18
CA VAL A 50 0.75 3.59 0.36
C VAL A 50 -0.34 4.36 1.10
N LEU A 51 -1.54 4.39 0.53
CA LEU A 51 -2.67 5.14 1.08
C LEU A 51 -3.90 4.23 1.22
N GLY A 52 -4.75 4.56 2.16
CA GLY A 52 -6.03 3.88 2.36
C GLY A 52 -6.78 4.52 3.51
N ASP A 53 -8.04 4.14 3.68
CA ASP A 53 -8.80 4.62 4.83
C ASP A 53 -8.27 4.01 6.13
N ARG A 54 -7.69 2.83 6.03
CA ARG A 54 -7.04 2.14 7.16
C ARG A 54 -5.77 1.45 6.66
N LEU A 55 -4.67 1.68 7.34
CA LEU A 55 -3.41 0.98 7.12
C LEU A 55 -3.03 0.21 8.39
N ILE A 56 -2.59 -1.03 8.21
CA ILE A 56 -2.03 -1.83 9.31
C ILE A 56 -0.62 -2.22 8.92
N ALA A 57 0.36 -1.71 9.65
CA ALA A 57 1.77 -2.02 9.43
C ALA A 57 2.23 -3.04 10.47
N TYR A 58 2.95 -4.06 10.02
CA TYR A 58 3.55 -5.07 10.90
C TYR A 58 5.05 -4.88 10.92
N ILE A 59 5.61 -4.79 12.12
CA ILE A 59 7.02 -4.50 12.36
C ILE A 59 7.65 -5.70 13.07
N GLY A 60 8.79 -6.17 12.56
CA GLY A 60 9.49 -7.30 13.15
C GLY A 60 10.27 -6.95 14.42
N ALA A 61 10.83 -7.98 15.06
CA ALA A 61 11.60 -7.83 16.28
C ALA A 61 12.83 -6.92 16.10
N ASP A 62 13.35 -6.85 14.89
CA ASP A 62 14.50 -5.99 14.53
C ASP A 62 14.12 -4.53 14.31
N GLY A 63 12.83 -4.19 14.42
CA GLY A 63 12.33 -2.83 14.17
C GLY A 63 12.08 -2.51 12.70
N ALA A 64 12.32 -3.46 11.80
CA ALA A 64 12.10 -3.24 10.37
C ALA A 64 10.65 -3.51 9.99
N LEU A 65 10.12 -2.72 9.05
CA LEU A 65 8.80 -2.95 8.49
C LEU A 65 8.76 -4.29 7.75
N LYS A 66 7.75 -5.10 8.04
CA LYS A 66 7.52 -6.37 7.35
C LYS A 66 6.51 -6.22 6.23
N THR A 67 5.28 -5.84 6.58
CA THR A 67 4.19 -5.69 5.62
C THR A 67 3.29 -4.53 6.01
N ILE A 68 2.53 -4.03 5.02
CA ILE A 68 1.44 -3.09 5.25
C ILE A 68 0.20 -3.65 4.55
N ASP A 69 -0.90 -3.76 5.29
CA ASP A 69 -2.21 -4.05 4.72
C ASP A 69 -3.01 -2.76 4.65
N ALA A 70 -3.54 -2.44 3.48
CA ALA A 70 -4.37 -1.28 3.27
C ALA A 70 -5.79 -1.71 2.91
N TYR A 71 -6.77 -1.05 3.50
CA TYR A 71 -8.18 -1.34 3.33
C TYR A 71 -8.95 -0.10 2.95
N ASP A 72 -9.85 -0.24 2.00
CA ASP A 72 -10.80 0.76 1.53
C ASP A 72 -10.11 1.98 0.91
N ASN A 73 -10.45 2.23 -0.34
CA ASN A 73 -9.85 3.32 -1.12
C ASN A 73 -8.33 3.26 -1.11
N THR A 74 -7.79 2.06 -1.31
CA THR A 74 -6.34 1.88 -1.27
C THR A 74 -5.69 2.38 -2.55
N LYS A 75 -4.49 2.91 -2.38
CA LYS A 75 -3.69 3.44 -3.49
C LYS A 75 -2.22 3.25 -3.17
N VAL A 76 -1.45 2.92 -4.19
CA VAL A 76 0.00 2.92 -4.08
C VAL A 76 0.57 3.78 -5.19
N ILE A 77 1.61 4.55 -4.87
CA ILE A 77 2.28 5.43 -5.83
C ILE A 77 3.76 5.06 -5.81
N THR A 78 4.28 4.72 -6.99
CA THR A 78 5.71 4.38 -7.13
C THR A 78 6.56 5.64 -7.20
N ALA A 79 7.87 5.48 -7.06
CA ALA A 79 8.81 6.58 -7.13
C ALA A 79 8.76 7.30 -8.49
N GLN A 80 8.41 6.58 -9.56
CA GLN A 80 8.29 7.14 -10.90
C GLN A 80 6.91 7.74 -11.20
N GLY A 81 5.97 7.66 -10.24
CA GLY A 81 4.67 8.28 -10.37
C GLY A 81 3.56 7.38 -10.89
N THR A 82 3.82 6.08 -11.07
CA THR A 82 2.75 5.12 -11.38
C THR A 82 1.78 5.05 -10.20
N VAL A 83 0.48 5.16 -10.48
CA VAL A 83 -0.57 5.14 -9.46
C VAL A 83 -1.41 3.88 -9.64
N ALA A 84 -1.56 3.09 -8.60
CA ALA A 84 -2.41 1.92 -8.62
C ALA A 84 -3.43 1.99 -7.48
N ALA A 85 -4.69 1.71 -7.80
CA ALA A 85 -5.79 1.74 -6.84
C ALA A 85 -6.49 0.38 -6.81
N ALA A 86 -7.02 0.01 -5.65
CA ALA A 86 -7.73 -1.26 -5.45
C ALA A 86 -8.60 -1.18 -4.21
N ASP A 87 -9.42 -2.22 -3.98
CA ASP A 87 -10.21 -2.33 -2.75
C ASP A 87 -9.33 -2.71 -1.57
N LYS A 88 -8.36 -3.60 -1.80
CA LYS A 88 -7.38 -4.03 -0.79
C LYS A 88 -5.99 -4.07 -1.39
N LEU A 89 -5.01 -3.83 -0.54
CA LEU A 89 -3.61 -3.82 -0.95
C LEU A 89 -2.75 -4.40 0.15
N ASN A 90 -1.78 -5.21 -0.24
CA ASN A 90 -0.77 -5.75 0.68
C ASN A 90 0.61 -5.39 0.13
N TYR A 91 1.39 -4.65 0.92
CA TYR A 91 2.76 -4.30 0.56
C TYR A 91 3.73 -5.13 1.40
N ILE A 92 4.68 -5.79 0.75
CA ILE A 92 5.69 -6.62 1.40
C ILE A 92 7.05 -5.93 1.26
N ALA A 93 7.59 -5.46 2.38
CA ALA A 93 8.80 -4.64 2.37
C ALA A 93 10.04 -5.42 1.93
N SER A 94 10.18 -6.68 2.33
CA SER A 94 11.38 -7.46 2.02
C SER A 94 11.55 -7.75 0.54
N THR A 95 10.45 -7.85 -0.21
CA THR A 95 10.47 -8.13 -1.64
C THR A 95 10.14 -6.91 -2.48
N SER A 96 9.77 -5.79 -1.86
CA SER A 96 9.31 -4.57 -2.52
C SER A 96 8.15 -4.83 -3.49
N MET A 97 7.23 -5.72 -3.09
CA MET A 97 6.07 -6.11 -3.88
C MET A 97 4.79 -5.59 -3.26
N ALA A 98 3.86 -5.17 -4.08
CA ALA A 98 2.49 -4.89 -3.66
C ALA A 98 1.54 -5.82 -4.41
N ASN A 99 0.61 -6.40 -3.66
CA ASN A 99 -0.49 -7.21 -4.20
C ASN A 99 -1.78 -6.41 -4.06
N LEU A 100 -2.49 -6.23 -5.16
CA LEU A 100 -3.73 -5.47 -5.22
C LEU A 100 -4.89 -6.39 -5.54
N ASP A 101 -6.00 -6.22 -4.86
CA ASP A 101 -7.16 -7.09 -5.01
C ASP A 101 -8.45 -6.28 -5.02
N GLY A 102 -9.27 -6.53 -6.03
CA GLY A 102 -10.59 -5.93 -6.20
C GLY A 102 -10.57 -4.58 -6.92
N ASN A 103 -11.22 -4.53 -8.07
CA ASN A 103 -11.39 -3.30 -8.85
C ASN A 103 -10.08 -2.54 -9.08
N VAL A 104 -9.06 -3.28 -9.52
CA VAL A 104 -7.72 -2.72 -9.71
C VAL A 104 -7.67 -1.80 -10.91
N GLU A 105 -7.09 -0.62 -10.73
CA GLU A 105 -6.78 0.31 -11.80
C GLU A 105 -5.34 0.79 -11.63
N ILE A 106 -4.55 0.64 -12.68
CA ILE A 106 -3.15 1.10 -12.69
C ILE A 106 -3.01 2.16 -13.77
N ILE A 107 -2.51 3.33 -13.39
CA ILE A 107 -2.26 4.44 -14.30
C ILE A 107 -0.76 4.69 -14.35
N ASP A 108 -0.17 4.44 -15.52
CA ASP A 108 1.24 4.67 -15.78
C ASP A 108 1.36 5.61 -16.98
N LYS A 109 1.64 6.88 -16.70
CA LYS A 109 1.63 7.95 -17.70
C LYS A 109 0.27 8.01 -18.39
N GLU A 110 0.20 7.70 -19.70
CA GLU A 110 -1.05 7.71 -20.46
C GLU A 110 -1.71 6.35 -20.54
N ASN A 111 -1.10 5.32 -19.94
CA ASN A 111 -1.62 3.97 -20.01
C ASN A 111 -2.48 3.69 -18.77
N ILE A 112 -3.65 3.11 -19.02
CA ILE A 112 -4.58 2.71 -17.96
C ILE A 112 -4.85 1.22 -18.10
N MET A 113 -4.59 0.47 -17.01
CA MET A 113 -4.83 -0.97 -16.98
C MET A 113 -5.83 -1.28 -15.86
N ARG A 114 -6.77 -2.18 -16.12
CA ARG A 114 -7.79 -2.58 -15.14
C ARG A 114 -7.91 -4.09 -15.07
N GLY A 115 -8.18 -4.59 -13.88
CA GLY A 115 -8.39 -6.01 -13.66
C GLY A 115 -8.87 -6.30 -12.26
N GLY A 116 -9.05 -7.58 -11.94
CA GLY A 116 -9.49 -8.00 -10.61
C GLY A 116 -8.36 -8.06 -9.61
N ARG A 117 -7.14 -8.32 -10.07
CA ARG A 117 -5.96 -8.45 -9.23
C ARG A 117 -4.74 -7.93 -9.97
N ALA A 118 -3.74 -7.47 -9.21
CA ALA A 118 -2.48 -7.02 -9.80
C ALA A 118 -1.33 -7.21 -8.82
N GLU A 119 -0.13 -7.24 -9.38
CA GLU A 119 1.12 -7.23 -8.63
C GLU A 119 1.98 -6.08 -9.14
N ILE A 120 2.64 -5.36 -8.23
CA ILE A 120 3.59 -4.32 -8.58
C ILE A 120 4.92 -4.65 -7.90
N ASN A 121 5.99 -4.67 -8.70
CA ASN A 121 7.35 -4.79 -8.18
C ASN A 121 7.98 -3.39 -8.21
N PHE A 122 8.22 -2.82 -7.03
CA PHE A 122 8.74 -1.47 -6.91
C PHE A 122 10.20 -1.35 -7.34
N ASP A 123 11.00 -2.39 -7.09
CA ASP A 123 12.43 -2.35 -7.43
C ASP A 123 12.65 -2.40 -8.94
N LYS A 124 11.84 -3.19 -9.64
CA LYS A 124 11.95 -3.36 -11.09
C LYS A 124 11.00 -2.46 -11.87
N GLU A 125 10.11 -1.74 -11.18
CA GLU A 125 9.08 -0.90 -11.80
C GLU A 125 8.22 -1.67 -12.81
N ILE A 126 7.82 -2.88 -12.44
CA ILE A 126 6.96 -3.74 -13.26
C ILE A 126 5.60 -3.87 -12.60
N SER A 127 4.54 -3.62 -13.38
CA SER A 127 3.16 -3.82 -12.97
C SER A 127 2.56 -4.94 -13.81
N LYS A 128 1.90 -5.89 -13.14
CA LYS A 128 1.30 -7.05 -13.80
C LYS A 128 -0.16 -7.18 -13.39
N ILE A 129 -1.04 -7.19 -14.37
CA ILE A 129 -2.48 -7.43 -14.15
C ILE A 129 -2.75 -8.93 -14.25
N ILE A 130 -3.48 -9.45 -13.28
CA ILE A 130 -3.84 -10.86 -13.20
C ILE A 130 -5.37 -10.95 -13.28
N SER A 131 -5.88 -11.91 -14.06
CA SER A 131 -7.30 -12.18 -14.12
C SER A 131 -7.83 -12.58 -12.75
N SER A 132 -9.03 -12.09 -12.42
CA SER A 132 -9.65 -12.46 -11.15
C SER A 132 -10.00 -13.96 -11.17
N PRO A 133 -10.03 -14.63 -9.99
CA PRO A 133 -10.46 -16.03 -9.91
C PRO A 133 -11.88 -16.28 -10.43
N THR A 134 -12.70 -15.23 -10.54
CA THR A 134 -14.05 -15.32 -11.09
C THR A 134 -14.09 -15.23 -12.62
N GLY A 135 -12.95 -15.20 -13.29
CA GLY A 135 -12.85 -15.21 -14.74
C GLY A 135 -13.10 -13.86 -15.40
N LYS A 136 -13.05 -12.76 -14.66
CA LYS A 136 -13.19 -11.43 -15.26
C LYS A 136 -12.00 -11.15 -16.18
N ARG A 137 -12.30 -10.51 -17.30
CA ARG A 137 -11.27 -10.14 -18.27
C ARG A 137 -10.34 -9.07 -17.71
N VAL A 138 -9.07 -9.20 -18.03
CA VAL A 138 -8.13 -8.11 -17.90
C VAL A 138 -8.44 -7.10 -19.00
N THR A 139 -8.53 -5.81 -18.63
CA THR A 139 -8.82 -4.72 -19.55
C THR A 139 -7.68 -3.71 -19.49
N GLY A 140 -7.20 -3.31 -20.65
CA GLY A 140 -6.16 -2.31 -20.73
C GLY A 140 -6.43 -1.30 -21.84
N ILE A 141 -6.05 -0.04 -21.59
CA ILE A 141 -6.11 1.03 -22.56
C ILE A 141 -4.69 1.56 -22.72
N LEU A 142 -4.14 1.45 -23.94
CA LEU A 142 -2.80 1.94 -24.25
C LEU A 142 -2.93 3.17 -25.12
N THR A 143 -2.27 4.24 -24.71
CA THR A 143 -2.22 5.51 -25.43
C THR A 143 -0.79 5.72 -25.96
N GLN A 144 -0.68 6.07 -27.20
CA GLN A 144 0.62 6.32 -27.83
C GLN A 144 0.85 7.81 -28.04
#